data_8287e5a22ba8df82315e75111ff0191b
#
_entry.id   8287e5a22ba8df82315e75111ff0191b
#
_cell.length_a   1.000
_cell.length_b   1.000
_cell.length_c   1.000
_cell.angle_alpha   90.00
_cell.angle_beta   90.00
_cell.angle_gamma   90.00
#
_symmetry.space_group_name_H-M   'P 1'
#
loop_
_entity.id
_entity.type
_entity.pdbx_description
1 polymer ?
#
loop_
_entity_poly.entity_id
_entity_poly.type
_entity_poly.pdbx_seq_one_letter_code
_entity_poly.pdbx_strand_id
1 'polypeptide(L)'
;MKVLVLVDGEHYPSVTKWGIDVARSMGHEVVAALFLGGTEKVAAQGVPDLGVRTLSSEANLGVALSSALEDVGPEAVLDLSDEPVLGYRERMGLIGIALSKGVAYLGPDFRFDPPITYPALPVPTLAVIGTGKRAGKTAVAGQVASTAAAQGLSPMIVAMGRGGPPEPQTAKSGSVDVGSLLRLVAEGHHAASDYLEDALVAGVTTVGARRVGGGLAGAAFATNIGEAAELAVREGAGLIVLEGSGAAVPPMPWDAGILVVPASAPPEYLGGYLGPFRLLLSDLVVFTMAAGPNLRAENLSALQSQVQRWNEDARFVVTDFEPVPLGDIRGRTVFLTTTAPVEQARSQTIRLEADAGCKVVGFSANLSDRAALTQDLVTAGDYEVLLTELKAAAVDVACRQAIDRGSEVVFMYNRAVAPEGRDLDEALREICDLAVVRASDR
;
A
#
# COMPACT_ATOMS: atom_id res chain seq x y z
N MET A 1 -14.76 23.42 14.60
CA MET A 1 -14.95 22.42 13.53
C MET A 1 -16.43 22.06 13.49
N LYS A 2 -16.96 21.85 12.29
CA LYS A 2 -18.29 21.24 12.09
C LYS A 2 -18.22 19.76 12.42
N VAL A 3 -19.04 19.29 13.36
CA VAL A 3 -18.99 17.90 13.82
C VAL A 3 -20.34 17.19 13.70
N LEU A 4 -20.30 15.95 13.21
CA LEU A 4 -21.36 14.97 13.37
C LEU A 4 -21.08 14.19 14.65
N VAL A 5 -22.04 14.16 15.58
CA VAL A 5 -21.88 13.46 16.87
C VAL A 5 -22.47 12.05 16.76
N LEU A 6 -21.72 11.02 17.11
CA LEU A 6 -22.26 9.65 17.27
C LEU A 6 -22.80 9.51 18.71
N VAL A 7 -24.00 8.99 18.84
CA VAL A 7 -24.71 8.82 20.11
C VAL A 7 -25.43 7.49 20.18
N ASP A 8 -25.64 6.98 21.38
CA ASP A 8 -26.29 5.71 21.64
C ASP A 8 -27.48 5.83 22.61
N GLY A 9 -28.14 4.74 22.85
CA GLY A 9 -29.25 4.61 23.81
C GLY A 9 -28.85 4.04 25.19
N GLU A 10 -27.56 3.89 25.45
CA GLU A 10 -27.02 3.48 26.76
C GLU A 10 -26.91 4.67 27.70
N HIS A 11 -26.92 5.90 27.17
CA HIS A 11 -27.00 7.13 27.94
C HIS A 11 -28.44 7.67 27.98
N TYR A 12 -28.83 8.25 29.13
CA TYR A 12 -30.06 9.02 29.18
C TYR A 12 -30.00 10.22 28.23
N PRO A 13 -31.07 10.58 27.53
CA PRO A 13 -31.09 11.72 26.59
C PRO A 13 -30.57 13.01 27.18
N SER A 14 -30.79 13.26 28.48
CA SER A 14 -30.25 14.42 29.19
C SER A 14 -28.74 14.41 29.31
N VAL A 15 -28.12 13.24 29.47
CA VAL A 15 -26.65 13.07 29.51
C VAL A 15 -26.06 13.28 28.14
N THR A 16 -26.64 12.69 27.11
CA THR A 16 -26.22 12.88 25.70
C THR A 16 -26.30 14.35 25.29
N LYS A 17 -27.42 15.02 25.66
CA LYS A 17 -27.60 16.44 25.40
C LYS A 17 -26.55 17.29 26.11
N TRP A 18 -26.25 16.98 27.36
CA TRP A 18 -25.15 17.62 28.08
C TRP A 18 -23.81 17.43 27.39
N GLY A 19 -23.47 16.21 26.89
CA GLY A 19 -22.27 15.97 26.09
C GLY A 19 -22.20 16.81 24.82
N ILE A 20 -23.32 16.95 24.11
CA ILE A 20 -23.45 17.86 22.94
C ILE A 20 -23.19 19.30 23.34
N ASP A 21 -23.74 19.78 24.47
CA ASP A 21 -23.53 21.15 24.93
C ASP A 21 -22.08 21.39 25.38
N VAL A 22 -21.43 20.37 25.96
CA VAL A 22 -19.98 20.41 26.24
C VAL A 22 -19.18 20.53 24.94
N ALA A 23 -19.49 19.73 23.91
CA ALA A 23 -18.83 19.84 22.60
C ALA A 23 -18.96 21.25 21.99
N ARG A 24 -20.15 21.86 22.11
CA ARG A 24 -20.37 23.26 21.70
C ARG A 24 -19.51 24.24 22.49
N SER A 25 -19.40 24.05 23.81
CA SER A 25 -18.57 24.89 24.68
C SER A 25 -17.08 24.80 24.36
N MET A 26 -16.63 23.66 23.81
CA MET A 26 -15.27 23.45 23.30
C MET A 26 -15.03 24.10 21.94
N GLY A 27 -16.03 24.79 21.38
CA GLY A 27 -15.92 25.49 20.09
C GLY A 27 -16.25 24.64 18.86
N HIS A 28 -16.91 23.49 19.04
CA HIS A 28 -17.43 22.70 17.93
C HIS A 28 -18.82 23.21 17.52
N GLU A 29 -19.07 23.22 16.20
CA GLU A 29 -20.40 23.41 15.62
C GLU A 29 -21.03 22.03 15.44
N VAL A 30 -21.93 21.63 16.32
CA VAL A 30 -22.64 20.34 16.22
C VAL A 30 -23.74 20.46 15.17
N VAL A 31 -23.50 19.90 13.98
CA VAL A 31 -24.42 20.01 12.81
C VAL A 31 -25.53 18.97 12.84
N ALA A 32 -25.24 17.78 13.36
CA ALA A 32 -26.21 16.70 13.54
C ALA A 32 -25.71 15.69 14.58
N ALA A 33 -26.60 14.83 15.06
CA ALA A 33 -26.29 13.62 15.79
C ALA A 33 -26.74 12.40 14.97
N LEU A 34 -25.93 11.33 14.95
CA LEU A 34 -26.29 10.04 14.40
C LEU A 34 -26.53 9.07 15.57
N PHE A 35 -27.79 8.61 15.71
CA PHE A 35 -28.17 7.63 16.69
C PHE A 35 -27.82 6.22 16.21
N LEU A 36 -26.94 5.53 16.94
CA LEU A 36 -26.39 4.22 16.56
C LEU A 36 -27.24 3.03 17.03
N GLY A 37 -28.24 3.27 17.87
CA GLY A 37 -29.05 2.25 18.52
C GLY A 37 -28.81 2.16 20.02
N GLY A 38 -29.22 1.02 20.61
CA GLY A 38 -29.27 0.86 22.07
C GLY A 38 -30.64 1.28 22.64
N THR A 39 -31.12 0.55 23.62
CA THR A 39 -32.48 0.78 24.18
C THR A 39 -32.51 0.78 25.71
N GLU A 40 -31.37 0.68 26.37
CA GLU A 40 -31.31 0.56 27.83
C GLU A 40 -31.90 1.81 28.53
N LYS A 41 -31.56 2.99 28.03
CA LYS A 41 -31.97 4.27 28.62
C LYS A 41 -32.89 5.08 27.71
N VAL A 42 -33.14 4.61 26.50
CA VAL A 42 -34.02 5.24 25.51
C VAL A 42 -35.19 4.29 25.23
N ALA A 43 -36.42 4.78 25.25
CA ALA A 43 -37.60 3.96 24.98
C ALA A 43 -37.52 3.34 23.56
N ALA A 44 -37.94 2.08 23.42
CA ALA A 44 -37.82 1.29 22.20
C ALA A 44 -38.49 1.88 20.93
N GLN A 45 -39.12 3.01 21.01
CA GLN A 45 -39.94 3.61 19.96
C GLN A 45 -39.56 5.06 19.62
N GLY A 46 -38.30 5.40 19.57
CA GLY A 46 -38.00 6.73 19.03
C GLY A 46 -36.56 7.19 19.17
N VAL A 47 -36.16 7.98 18.21
CA VAL A 47 -34.92 8.75 18.25
C VAL A 47 -35.07 9.85 19.32
N PRO A 48 -34.16 9.97 20.28
CA PRO A 48 -34.26 10.97 21.35
C PRO A 48 -34.17 12.39 20.79
N ASP A 49 -34.96 13.32 21.36
CA ASP A 49 -34.78 14.76 21.10
C ASP A 49 -33.53 15.27 21.83
N LEU A 50 -32.47 15.50 21.08
CA LEU A 50 -31.17 15.95 21.59
C LEU A 50 -30.96 17.45 21.42
N GLY A 51 -31.95 18.20 20.93
CA GLY A 51 -31.84 19.63 20.62
C GLY A 51 -30.91 19.93 19.43
N VAL A 52 -30.72 18.94 18.58
CA VAL A 52 -29.98 18.98 17.30
C VAL A 52 -30.65 18.02 16.33
N ARG A 53 -30.50 18.26 15.02
CA ARG A 53 -30.97 17.33 14.00
C ARG A 53 -30.43 15.93 14.30
N THR A 54 -31.29 14.97 14.58
CA THR A 54 -30.91 13.61 14.88
C THR A 54 -31.26 12.68 13.71
N LEU A 55 -30.24 12.02 13.19
CA LEU A 55 -30.33 11.03 12.13
C LEU A 55 -30.36 9.63 12.78
N SER A 56 -31.10 8.72 12.20
CA SER A 56 -31.09 7.31 12.58
C SER A 56 -31.24 6.46 11.35
N SER A 57 -30.76 5.24 11.39
CA SER A 57 -30.96 4.28 10.33
C SER A 57 -31.14 2.89 10.94
N GLU A 58 -32.07 2.13 10.38
CA GLU A 58 -32.20 0.70 10.64
C GLU A 58 -31.16 -0.13 9.85
N ALA A 59 -30.38 0.54 8.98
CA ALA A 59 -29.34 -0.07 8.17
C ALA A 59 -28.08 -0.40 9.01
N ASN A 60 -27.15 -1.07 8.40
CA ASN A 60 -25.81 -1.29 8.94
C ASN A 60 -25.17 0.06 9.34
N LEU A 61 -24.47 0.13 10.48
CA LEU A 61 -23.88 1.35 11.03
C LEU A 61 -22.92 2.04 10.04
N GLY A 62 -22.20 1.27 9.24
CA GLY A 62 -21.31 1.82 8.21
C GLY A 62 -22.06 2.57 7.13
N VAL A 63 -23.17 2.01 6.63
CA VAL A 63 -24.04 2.66 5.65
C VAL A 63 -24.69 3.90 6.25
N ALA A 64 -25.18 3.81 7.50
CA ALA A 64 -25.75 4.94 8.20
C ALA A 64 -24.77 6.11 8.35
N LEU A 65 -23.54 5.82 8.76
CA LEU A 65 -22.48 6.83 8.86
C LEU A 65 -22.14 7.41 7.49
N SER A 66 -21.95 6.57 6.48
CA SER A 66 -21.62 7.04 5.12
C SER A 66 -22.66 8.04 4.61
N SER A 67 -23.95 7.68 4.72
CA SER A 67 -25.06 8.55 4.31
C SER A 67 -25.14 9.84 5.13
N ALA A 68 -24.91 9.76 6.44
CA ALA A 68 -24.90 10.94 7.32
C ALA A 68 -23.75 11.90 6.96
N LEU A 69 -22.56 11.39 6.65
CA LEU A 69 -21.41 12.20 6.23
C LEU A 69 -21.69 12.94 4.91
N GLU A 70 -22.36 12.30 3.95
CA GLU A 70 -22.76 12.90 2.68
C GLU A 70 -23.84 13.97 2.86
N ASP A 71 -24.84 13.70 3.73
CA ASP A 71 -25.96 14.60 3.97
C ASP A 71 -25.57 15.90 4.70
N VAL A 72 -24.68 15.82 5.70
CA VAL A 72 -24.36 16.96 6.54
C VAL A 72 -22.98 17.61 6.29
N GLY A 73 -22.08 16.92 5.59
CA GLY A 73 -20.75 17.43 5.24
C GLY A 73 -19.92 17.91 6.44
N PRO A 74 -19.72 17.12 7.50
CA PRO A 74 -18.96 17.56 8.67
C PRO A 74 -17.45 17.53 8.38
N GLU A 75 -16.69 18.32 9.14
CA GLU A 75 -15.21 18.25 9.13
C GLU A 75 -14.70 17.08 9.99
N ALA A 76 -15.48 16.67 11.01
CA ALA A 76 -15.13 15.56 11.88
C ALA A 76 -16.37 14.83 12.42
N VAL A 77 -16.17 13.56 12.75
CA VAL A 77 -17.05 12.76 13.60
C VAL A 77 -16.58 12.92 15.04
N LEU A 78 -17.48 13.18 15.98
CA LEU A 78 -17.23 13.15 17.42
C LEU A 78 -17.98 11.98 18.03
N ASP A 79 -17.25 10.98 18.49
CA ASP A 79 -17.81 9.75 19.06
C ASP A 79 -18.07 9.92 20.56
N LEU A 80 -19.35 9.97 20.92
CA LEU A 80 -19.83 9.97 22.31
C LEU A 80 -20.56 8.65 22.65
N SER A 81 -20.41 7.62 21.81
CA SER A 81 -21.04 6.32 22.03
C SER A 81 -20.23 5.44 22.97
N ASP A 82 -20.89 4.45 23.57
CA ASP A 82 -20.29 3.52 24.51
C ASP A 82 -20.67 2.06 24.16
N GLU A 83 -20.00 1.12 24.83
CA GLU A 83 -20.37 -0.29 24.77
C GLU A 83 -21.73 -0.53 25.52
N PRO A 84 -22.50 -1.51 25.10
CA PRO A 84 -22.25 -2.51 24.06
C PRO A 84 -22.68 -2.07 22.64
N VAL A 85 -23.12 -0.84 22.43
CA VAL A 85 -23.65 -0.37 21.13
C VAL A 85 -22.55 -0.28 20.09
N LEU A 86 -21.37 0.24 20.48
CA LEU A 86 -20.23 0.36 19.59
C LEU A 86 -18.96 -0.22 20.23
N GLY A 87 -18.62 -1.44 19.86
CA GLY A 87 -17.39 -2.11 20.29
C GLY A 87 -16.16 -1.64 19.51
N TYR A 88 -14.97 -2.11 19.94
CA TYR A 88 -13.69 -1.69 19.36
C TYR A 88 -13.59 -1.96 17.86
N ARG A 89 -14.06 -3.12 17.40
CA ARG A 89 -13.97 -3.53 15.99
C ARG A 89 -14.86 -2.67 15.10
N GLU A 90 -16.11 -2.45 15.53
CA GLU A 90 -17.08 -1.64 14.83
C GLU A 90 -16.60 -0.19 14.76
N ARG A 91 -16.08 0.34 15.87
CA ARG A 91 -15.50 1.69 15.94
C ARG A 91 -14.36 1.88 14.93
N MET A 92 -13.42 0.92 14.82
CA MET A 92 -12.37 0.97 13.81
C MET A 92 -12.91 0.97 12.38
N GLY A 93 -14.00 0.25 12.13
CA GLY A 93 -14.70 0.29 10.84
C GLY A 93 -15.28 1.66 10.53
N LEU A 94 -15.98 2.29 11.50
CA LEU A 94 -16.52 3.65 11.34
C LEU A 94 -15.42 4.69 11.16
N ILE A 95 -14.29 4.56 11.88
CA ILE A 95 -13.10 5.39 11.65
C ILE A 95 -12.63 5.25 10.19
N GLY A 96 -12.54 4.01 9.70
CA GLY A 96 -12.14 3.73 8.31
C GLY A 96 -13.03 4.43 7.29
N ILE A 97 -14.35 4.40 7.50
CA ILE A 97 -15.35 5.08 6.65
C ILE A 97 -15.17 6.60 6.70
N ALA A 98 -15.05 7.18 7.89
CA ALA A 98 -14.88 8.62 8.03
C ALA A 98 -13.60 9.10 7.32
N LEU A 99 -12.47 8.44 7.56
CA LEU A 99 -11.19 8.77 6.93
C LEU A 99 -11.21 8.62 5.41
N SER A 100 -11.90 7.61 4.86
CA SER A 100 -11.99 7.41 3.40
C SER A 100 -12.77 8.54 2.71
N LYS A 101 -13.64 9.23 3.45
CA LYS A 101 -14.38 10.41 2.98
C LYS A 101 -13.70 11.75 3.35
N GLY A 102 -12.45 11.70 3.83
CA GLY A 102 -11.70 12.90 4.21
C GLY A 102 -12.15 13.54 5.50
N VAL A 103 -12.94 12.84 6.34
CA VAL A 103 -13.49 13.34 7.59
C VAL A 103 -12.68 12.81 8.78
N ALA A 104 -12.26 13.68 9.69
CA ALA A 104 -11.56 13.28 10.90
C ALA A 104 -12.49 12.51 11.87
N TYR A 105 -11.92 11.69 12.76
CA TYR A 105 -12.68 10.96 13.75
C TYR A 105 -12.06 11.18 15.14
N LEU A 106 -12.87 11.67 16.06
CA LEU A 106 -12.47 12.05 17.41
C LEU A 106 -13.23 11.21 18.44
N GLY A 107 -12.50 10.66 19.40
CA GLY A 107 -13.05 10.07 20.61
C GLY A 107 -12.52 10.79 21.85
N PRO A 108 -12.92 10.34 23.05
CA PRO A 108 -12.50 10.99 24.30
C PRO A 108 -10.98 10.99 24.52
N ASP A 109 -10.26 9.96 24.02
CA ASP A 109 -8.83 9.72 24.26
C ASP A 109 -8.04 9.46 22.97
N PHE A 110 -8.64 9.62 21.78
CA PHE A 110 -7.99 9.43 20.49
C PHE A 110 -8.49 10.39 19.42
N ARG A 111 -7.66 10.59 18.40
CA ARG A 111 -7.99 11.34 17.20
C ARG A 111 -7.32 10.70 16.00
N PHE A 112 -8.07 10.53 14.92
CA PHE A 112 -7.57 10.15 13.62
C PHE A 112 -7.90 11.25 12.61
N ASP A 113 -6.87 11.73 11.93
CA ASP A 113 -7.02 12.67 10.82
C ASP A 113 -6.81 11.92 9.49
N PRO A 114 -7.50 12.32 8.42
CA PRO A 114 -7.27 11.74 7.10
C PRO A 114 -5.81 11.90 6.67
N PRO A 115 -5.13 10.84 6.20
CA PRO A 115 -3.74 10.93 5.79
C PRO A 115 -3.54 11.67 4.45
N ILE A 116 -4.61 11.85 3.67
CA ILE A 116 -4.59 12.53 2.37
C ILE A 116 -4.71 14.02 2.61
N THR A 117 -3.62 14.77 2.40
CA THR A 117 -3.51 16.19 2.77
C THR A 117 -3.06 17.10 1.63
N TYR A 118 -2.56 16.54 0.51
CA TYR A 118 -2.18 17.29 -0.67
C TYR A 118 -3.36 17.45 -1.65
N PRO A 119 -3.32 18.45 -2.54
CA PRO A 119 -4.29 18.57 -3.63
C PRO A 119 -4.11 17.47 -4.66
N ALA A 120 -5.14 17.25 -5.48
CA ALA A 120 -5.07 16.36 -6.63
C ALA A 120 -4.05 16.87 -7.67
N LEU A 121 -3.36 15.94 -8.32
CA LEU A 121 -2.43 16.25 -9.39
C LEU A 121 -3.19 16.53 -10.72
N PRO A 122 -2.61 17.32 -11.64
CA PRO A 122 -3.28 17.67 -12.90
C PRO A 122 -3.23 16.56 -13.95
N VAL A 123 -2.70 15.38 -13.61
CA VAL A 123 -2.58 14.21 -14.49
C VAL A 123 -3.23 13.01 -13.82
N PRO A 124 -3.64 11.98 -14.58
CA PRO A 124 -4.14 10.73 -14.01
C PRO A 124 -3.17 10.15 -12.98
N THR A 125 -3.70 9.70 -11.85
CA THR A 125 -2.93 9.15 -10.74
C THR A 125 -3.46 7.78 -10.33
N LEU A 126 -2.55 6.85 -10.11
CA LEU A 126 -2.84 5.52 -9.63
C LEU A 126 -1.97 5.24 -8.41
N ALA A 127 -2.58 4.85 -7.27
CA ALA A 127 -1.82 4.51 -6.08
C ALA A 127 -1.67 2.99 -5.92
N VAL A 128 -0.46 2.55 -5.57
CA VAL A 128 -0.19 1.17 -5.15
C VAL A 128 0.16 1.19 -3.67
N ILE A 129 -0.78 0.81 -2.84
CA ILE A 129 -0.66 0.77 -1.37
C ILE A 129 -0.62 -0.66 -0.87
N GLY A 130 -0.30 -0.88 0.39
CA GLY A 130 -0.26 -2.24 0.94
C GLY A 130 -0.50 -2.30 2.43
N THR A 131 -0.73 -3.51 2.93
CA THR A 131 -0.94 -3.78 4.35
C THR A 131 0.35 -3.75 5.17
N GLY A 132 1.53 -3.80 4.51
CA GLY A 132 2.81 -3.83 5.23
C GLY A 132 4.03 -3.84 4.32
N LYS A 133 5.19 -4.05 4.95
CA LYS A 133 6.45 -4.27 4.25
C LYS A 133 6.48 -5.67 3.61
N ARG A 134 7.16 -5.82 2.47
CA ARG A 134 7.32 -7.08 1.74
C ARG A 134 6.01 -7.67 1.22
N ALA A 135 4.99 -6.85 1.02
CA ALA A 135 3.73 -7.27 0.39
C ALA A 135 3.84 -7.44 -1.14
N GLY A 136 4.89 -6.93 -1.77
CA GLY A 136 5.07 -6.99 -3.23
C GLY A 136 4.66 -5.74 -3.98
N LYS A 137 4.51 -4.59 -3.29
CA LYS A 137 4.08 -3.32 -3.91
C LYS A 137 4.95 -2.91 -5.09
N THR A 138 6.27 -2.88 -4.94
CA THR A 138 7.23 -2.50 -6.01
C THR A 138 7.03 -3.36 -7.26
N ALA A 139 6.85 -4.70 -7.10
CA ALA A 139 6.59 -5.59 -8.23
C ALA A 139 5.28 -5.23 -8.95
N VAL A 140 4.20 -4.97 -8.20
CA VAL A 140 2.89 -4.59 -8.75
C VAL A 140 2.97 -3.18 -9.37
N ALA A 141 3.61 -2.21 -8.72
CA ALA A 141 3.78 -0.85 -9.24
C ALA A 141 4.55 -0.85 -10.56
N GLY A 142 5.64 -1.63 -10.64
CA GLY A 142 6.40 -1.80 -11.88
C GLY A 142 5.57 -2.41 -13.01
N GLN A 143 4.74 -3.43 -12.73
CA GLN A 143 3.86 -4.02 -13.73
C GLN A 143 2.76 -3.05 -14.19
N VAL A 144 2.15 -2.28 -13.26
CA VAL A 144 1.21 -1.21 -13.59
C VAL A 144 1.86 -0.19 -14.54
N ALA A 145 3.05 0.29 -14.19
CA ALA A 145 3.76 1.26 -15.00
C ALA A 145 4.10 0.69 -16.39
N SER A 146 4.57 -0.56 -16.47
CA SER A 146 4.83 -1.23 -17.74
C SER A 146 3.56 -1.41 -18.57
N THR A 147 2.43 -1.74 -17.94
CA THR A 147 1.11 -1.86 -18.60
C THR A 147 0.66 -0.51 -19.14
N ALA A 148 0.76 0.55 -18.34
CA ALA A 148 0.41 1.92 -18.75
C ALA A 148 1.32 2.40 -19.91
N ALA A 149 2.61 2.07 -19.90
CA ALA A 149 3.52 2.37 -20.99
C ALA A 149 3.12 1.66 -22.29
N ALA A 150 2.71 0.39 -22.20
CA ALA A 150 2.21 -0.36 -23.34
C ALA A 150 0.91 0.21 -23.93
N GLN A 151 0.09 0.89 -23.08
CA GLN A 151 -1.09 1.65 -23.52
C GLN A 151 -0.76 3.07 -24.04
N GLY A 152 0.51 3.48 -24.03
CA GLY A 152 0.95 4.80 -24.52
C GLY A 152 0.72 5.96 -23.54
N LEU A 153 0.53 5.68 -22.25
CA LEU A 153 0.17 6.69 -21.24
C LEU A 153 1.35 7.48 -20.67
N SER A 154 2.58 7.25 -21.10
CA SER A 154 3.80 7.91 -20.58
C SER A 154 3.89 7.92 -19.04
N PRO A 155 3.90 6.75 -18.39
CA PRO A 155 3.87 6.67 -16.94
C PRO A 155 5.20 7.10 -16.30
N MET A 156 5.10 7.68 -15.10
CA MET A 156 6.22 7.80 -14.16
C MET A 156 5.82 7.21 -12.81
N ILE A 157 6.75 6.52 -12.14
CA ILE A 157 6.55 6.07 -10.76
C ILE A 157 7.08 7.15 -9.81
N VAL A 158 6.33 7.47 -8.78
CA VAL A 158 6.78 8.30 -7.66
C VAL A 158 6.83 7.41 -6.42
N ALA A 159 8.04 7.03 -6.03
CA ALA A 159 8.27 6.05 -4.97
C ALA A 159 8.55 6.73 -3.63
N MET A 160 7.68 6.48 -2.63
CA MET A 160 7.81 6.99 -1.28
C MET A 160 8.64 6.04 -0.42
N GLY A 161 9.99 6.14 -0.47
CA GLY A 161 10.91 5.22 0.19
C GLY A 161 11.35 5.65 1.59
N ARG A 162 11.73 4.68 2.44
CA ARG A 162 12.40 4.97 3.73
C ARG A 162 13.88 5.33 3.56
N GLY A 163 14.48 4.96 2.43
CA GLY A 163 15.84 5.29 2.01
C GLY A 163 15.88 6.27 0.85
N GLY A 164 14.78 6.99 0.58
CA GLY A 164 14.69 7.95 -0.51
C GLY A 164 15.58 9.18 -0.32
N PRO A 165 15.83 9.92 -1.41
CA PRO A 165 16.75 11.06 -1.43
C PRO A 165 16.22 12.25 -0.61
N PRO A 166 17.13 13.14 -0.08
CA PRO A 166 16.73 14.31 0.70
C PRO A 166 15.88 15.30 -0.10
N GLU A 167 16.21 15.47 -1.35
CA GLU A 167 15.44 16.19 -2.36
C GLU A 167 14.97 15.19 -3.42
N PRO A 168 13.80 15.38 -4.03
CA PRO A 168 13.33 14.48 -5.08
C PRO A 168 14.36 14.31 -6.19
N GLN A 169 14.62 13.07 -6.57
CA GLN A 169 15.58 12.73 -7.63
C GLN A 169 14.95 11.84 -8.68
N THR A 170 15.22 12.14 -9.93
CA THR A 170 14.75 11.36 -11.08
C THR A 170 15.78 10.32 -11.49
N ALA A 171 15.36 9.06 -11.55
CA ALA A 171 16.05 7.98 -12.24
C ALA A 171 15.37 7.75 -13.59
N LYS A 172 16.05 8.10 -14.67
CA LYS A 172 15.49 7.94 -16.02
C LYS A 172 15.46 6.47 -16.45
N SER A 173 14.49 6.11 -17.27
CA SER A 173 14.44 4.81 -17.93
C SER A 173 15.80 4.45 -18.53
N GLY A 174 16.30 3.24 -18.24
CA GLY A 174 17.59 2.73 -18.76
C GLY A 174 18.85 3.39 -18.17
N SER A 175 18.74 4.30 -17.20
CA SER A 175 19.91 4.95 -16.56
C SER A 175 20.50 4.18 -15.38
N VAL A 176 19.78 3.19 -14.87
CA VAL A 176 20.18 2.40 -13.69
C VAL A 176 20.82 1.10 -14.14
N ASP A 177 22.11 0.95 -13.82
CA ASP A 177 22.91 -0.25 -14.06
C ASP A 177 23.84 -0.52 -12.88
N VAL A 178 24.56 -1.64 -12.90
CA VAL A 178 25.50 -2.01 -11.83
C VAL A 178 26.56 -0.94 -11.62
N GLY A 179 27.08 -0.35 -12.69
CA GLY A 179 28.13 0.68 -12.62
C GLY A 179 27.64 1.98 -12.00
N SER A 180 26.44 2.45 -12.37
CA SER A 180 25.83 3.65 -11.79
C SER A 180 25.50 3.46 -10.30
N LEU A 181 25.01 2.28 -9.92
CA LEU A 181 24.70 1.95 -8.53
C LEU A 181 25.97 1.88 -7.66
N LEU A 182 27.05 1.30 -8.17
CA LEU A 182 28.34 1.27 -7.46
C LEU A 182 28.95 2.67 -7.29
N ARG A 183 28.78 3.56 -8.27
CA ARG A 183 29.19 4.98 -8.12
C ARG A 183 28.40 5.67 -7.01
N LEU A 184 27.07 5.48 -6.95
CA LEU A 184 26.25 6.02 -5.84
C LEU A 184 26.75 5.55 -4.47
N VAL A 185 27.11 4.26 -4.34
CA VAL A 185 27.69 3.72 -3.10
C VAL A 185 29.04 4.38 -2.79
N ALA A 186 29.90 4.57 -3.79
CA ALA A 186 31.21 5.20 -3.61
C ALA A 186 31.09 6.67 -3.17
N GLU A 187 30.02 7.36 -3.59
CA GLU A 187 29.66 8.72 -3.21
C GLU A 187 28.95 8.80 -1.84
N GLY A 188 28.74 7.66 -1.16
CA GLY A 188 28.09 7.57 0.13
C GLY A 188 26.57 7.60 0.08
N HIS A 189 25.98 7.43 -1.10
CA HIS A 189 24.52 7.37 -1.28
C HIS A 189 23.97 5.96 -1.14
N HIS A 190 22.69 5.86 -0.79
CA HIS A 190 21.99 4.58 -0.71
C HIS A 190 21.53 4.13 -2.10
N ALA A 191 22.14 3.06 -2.62
CA ALA A 191 21.90 2.57 -3.97
C ALA A 191 20.77 1.54 -4.10
N ALA A 192 20.22 1.01 -3.00
CA ALA A 192 19.10 0.06 -3.00
C ALA A 192 17.79 0.75 -2.57
N SER A 193 17.50 1.92 -3.13
CA SER A 193 16.26 2.67 -2.89
C SER A 193 15.16 2.21 -3.82
N ASP A 194 13.91 2.25 -3.35
CA ASP A 194 12.73 1.78 -4.09
C ASP A 194 12.67 2.40 -5.50
N TYR A 195 12.91 3.72 -5.67
CA TYR A 195 12.86 4.36 -6.99
C TYR A 195 13.94 3.91 -7.99
N LEU A 196 15.10 3.44 -7.51
CA LEU A 196 16.15 2.87 -8.37
C LEU A 196 15.77 1.44 -8.79
N GLU A 197 15.16 0.67 -7.88
CA GLU A 197 14.60 -0.64 -8.21
C GLU A 197 13.50 -0.51 -9.27
N ASP A 198 12.56 0.42 -9.10
CA ASP A 198 11.49 0.67 -10.07
C ASP A 198 12.02 1.07 -11.44
N ALA A 199 12.98 2.02 -11.50
CA ALA A 199 13.59 2.44 -12.76
C ALA A 199 14.29 1.29 -13.50
N LEU A 200 14.96 0.42 -12.74
CA LEU A 200 15.66 -0.75 -13.27
C LEU A 200 14.67 -1.81 -13.77
N VAL A 201 13.64 -2.12 -12.99
CA VAL A 201 12.73 -3.25 -13.21
C VAL A 201 11.62 -2.90 -14.18
N ALA A 202 10.95 -1.77 -13.98
CA ALA A 202 9.82 -1.37 -14.83
C ALA A 202 10.26 -0.71 -16.14
N GLY A 203 11.52 -0.29 -16.25
CA GLY A 203 12.04 0.39 -17.42
C GLY A 203 11.37 1.74 -17.71
N VAL A 204 10.76 2.36 -16.71
CA VAL A 204 10.13 3.68 -16.79
C VAL A 204 10.89 4.70 -15.94
N THR A 205 10.73 5.98 -16.25
CA THR A 205 11.29 7.04 -15.41
C THR A 205 10.62 7.03 -14.04
N THR A 206 11.42 7.13 -12.98
CA THR A 206 10.93 7.13 -11.60
C THR A 206 11.45 8.35 -10.83
N VAL A 207 10.66 8.86 -9.90
CA VAL A 207 11.06 9.95 -9.00
C VAL A 207 11.08 9.42 -7.57
N GLY A 208 12.24 9.52 -6.94
CA GLY A 208 12.45 9.12 -5.56
C GLY A 208 12.00 10.19 -4.58
N ALA A 209 11.25 9.77 -3.58
CA ALA A 209 10.87 10.55 -2.43
C ALA A 209 11.22 9.81 -1.13
N ARG A 210 11.34 10.54 -0.03
CA ARG A 210 11.57 9.96 1.30
C ARG A 210 10.37 10.10 2.20
N ARG A 211 10.30 9.23 3.18
CA ARG A 211 9.42 9.37 4.32
C ARG A 211 10.05 8.91 5.62
N VAL A 212 9.56 9.44 6.73
CA VAL A 212 9.84 8.96 8.08
C VAL A 212 8.54 8.84 8.86
N GLY A 213 8.49 7.85 9.76
CA GLY A 213 7.29 7.51 10.53
C GLY A 213 6.23 6.77 9.71
N GLY A 214 5.24 6.25 10.41
CA GLY A 214 4.08 5.60 9.82
C GLY A 214 2.98 5.44 10.86
N GLY A 215 1.88 6.15 10.66
CA GLY A 215 0.71 6.12 11.52
C GLY A 215 -0.20 4.91 11.25
N LEU A 216 -1.16 4.66 12.13
CA LEU A 216 -2.14 3.58 11.99
C LEU A 216 -2.98 3.75 10.74
N ALA A 217 -3.39 4.98 10.42
CA ALA A 217 -4.09 5.32 9.17
C ALA A 217 -3.17 5.42 7.96
N GLY A 218 -1.87 5.14 8.10
CA GLY A 218 -0.92 5.18 7.01
C GLY A 218 -0.29 6.55 6.75
N ALA A 219 -0.58 7.57 7.55
CA ALA A 219 0.09 8.86 7.44
C ALA A 219 1.60 8.71 7.70
N ALA A 220 2.44 9.34 6.89
CA ALA A 220 3.84 9.54 7.23
C ALA A 220 3.96 10.71 8.23
N PHE A 221 4.93 10.64 9.16
CA PHE A 221 5.22 11.79 10.02
C PHE A 221 5.76 12.98 9.18
N ALA A 222 6.66 12.67 8.24
CA ALA A 222 7.14 13.63 7.25
C ALA A 222 7.49 12.91 5.94
N THR A 223 7.27 13.60 4.82
CA THR A 223 7.59 13.11 3.47
C THR A 223 7.73 14.29 2.51
N ASN A 224 8.56 14.13 1.47
CA ASN A 224 8.69 15.07 0.36
C ASN A 224 8.02 14.54 -0.94
N ILE A 225 7.08 13.60 -0.81
CA ILE A 225 6.44 12.99 -1.99
C ILE A 225 5.62 14.01 -2.81
N GLY A 226 5.08 15.05 -2.19
CA GLY A 226 4.38 16.12 -2.92
C GLY A 226 5.30 16.81 -3.92
N GLU A 227 6.50 17.20 -3.48
CA GLU A 227 7.54 17.80 -4.34
C GLU A 227 7.99 16.83 -5.44
N ALA A 228 8.08 15.52 -5.13
CA ALA A 228 8.44 14.49 -6.09
C ALA A 228 7.35 14.30 -7.16
N ALA A 229 6.09 14.32 -6.77
CA ALA A 229 4.96 14.24 -7.70
C ALA A 229 4.88 15.47 -8.62
N GLU A 230 5.10 16.66 -8.07
CA GLU A 230 5.22 17.89 -8.87
C GLU A 230 6.40 17.83 -9.85
N LEU A 231 7.53 17.24 -9.44
CA LEU A 231 8.67 17.03 -10.33
C LEU A 231 8.29 16.10 -11.48
N ALA A 232 7.61 14.99 -11.22
CA ALA A 232 7.13 14.08 -12.26
C ALA A 232 6.17 14.78 -13.25
N VAL A 233 5.27 15.62 -12.76
CA VAL A 233 4.40 16.45 -13.62
C VAL A 233 5.22 17.39 -14.51
N ARG A 234 6.21 18.10 -13.93
CA ARG A 234 7.08 19.01 -14.70
C ARG A 234 7.95 18.28 -15.74
N GLU A 235 8.32 17.03 -15.47
CA GLU A 235 9.06 16.19 -16.43
C GLU A 235 8.17 15.52 -17.48
N GLY A 236 6.86 15.79 -17.46
CA GLY A 236 5.94 15.39 -18.52
C GLY A 236 5.30 14.01 -18.32
N ALA A 237 5.11 13.59 -17.07
CA ALA A 237 4.31 12.39 -16.77
C ALA A 237 2.90 12.52 -17.36
N GLY A 238 2.48 11.52 -18.15
CA GLY A 238 1.09 11.41 -18.63
C GLY A 238 0.21 10.60 -17.69
N LEU A 239 0.80 9.81 -16.81
CA LEU A 239 0.17 9.10 -15.69
C LEU A 239 1.20 8.99 -14.58
N ILE A 240 0.79 9.17 -13.32
CA ILE A 240 1.68 8.98 -12.16
C ILE A 240 1.22 7.75 -11.38
N VAL A 241 2.14 6.81 -11.17
CA VAL A 241 1.98 5.69 -10.25
C VAL A 241 2.60 6.08 -8.91
N LEU A 242 1.76 6.29 -7.89
CA LEU A 242 2.18 6.62 -6.54
C LEU A 242 2.45 5.33 -5.76
N GLU A 243 3.71 5.01 -5.48
CA GLU A 243 4.04 3.84 -4.67
C GLU A 243 4.12 4.19 -3.18
N GLY A 244 3.22 3.57 -2.39
CA GLY A 244 3.22 3.64 -0.93
C GLY A 244 4.36 2.81 -0.32
N SER A 245 4.73 3.11 0.91
CA SER A 245 5.86 2.46 1.59
C SER A 245 5.46 1.74 2.87
N GLY A 246 5.64 0.42 2.93
CA GLY A 246 5.12 -0.40 4.04
C GLY A 246 3.60 -0.32 4.08
N ALA A 247 3.01 0.10 5.19
CA ALA A 247 1.60 0.38 5.34
C ALA A 247 1.25 1.88 5.19
N ALA A 248 2.23 2.74 4.93
CA ALA A 248 2.00 4.15 4.69
C ALA A 248 1.39 4.37 3.31
N VAL A 249 0.43 5.29 3.25
CA VAL A 249 -0.25 5.71 2.02
C VAL A 249 0.31 7.04 1.52
N PRO A 250 0.33 7.29 0.21
CA PRO A 250 0.65 8.61 -0.32
C PRO A 250 -0.33 9.66 0.21
N PRO A 251 0.12 10.85 0.67
CA PRO A 251 -0.76 11.85 1.26
C PRO A 251 -1.49 12.72 0.23
N MET A 252 -1.71 12.24 -0.97
CA MET A 252 -2.43 12.94 -2.05
C MET A 252 -3.54 12.05 -2.62
N PRO A 253 -4.64 12.64 -3.12
CA PRO A 253 -5.70 11.86 -3.74
C PRO A 253 -5.22 11.20 -5.03
N TRP A 254 -5.82 10.09 -5.38
CA TRP A 254 -5.58 9.35 -6.62
C TRP A 254 -6.88 9.00 -7.32
N ASP A 255 -6.80 8.73 -8.60
CA ASP A 255 -7.97 8.41 -9.43
C ASP A 255 -8.32 6.94 -9.40
N ALA A 256 -7.31 6.06 -9.23
CA ALA A 256 -7.53 4.63 -9.03
C ALA A 256 -6.54 4.05 -8.01
N GLY A 257 -6.98 3.08 -7.22
CA GLY A 257 -6.22 2.49 -6.13
C GLY A 257 -6.03 1.00 -6.23
N ILE A 258 -4.80 0.52 -5.98
CA ILE A 258 -4.47 -0.90 -5.85
C ILE A 258 -3.99 -1.17 -4.43
N LEU A 259 -4.64 -2.12 -3.74
CA LEU A 259 -4.19 -2.63 -2.45
C LEU A 259 -3.46 -3.97 -2.63
N VAL A 260 -2.21 -4.03 -2.24
CA VAL A 260 -1.40 -5.25 -2.29
C VAL A 260 -1.36 -5.92 -0.93
N VAL A 261 -1.79 -7.18 -0.88
CA VAL A 261 -1.97 -7.95 0.34
C VAL A 261 -1.31 -9.32 0.19
N PRO A 262 -0.37 -9.71 1.07
CA PRO A 262 0.10 -11.08 1.11
C PRO A 262 -1.05 -12.05 1.40
N ALA A 263 -1.20 -13.11 0.63
CA ALA A 263 -2.25 -14.12 0.84
C ALA A 263 -2.15 -14.83 2.20
N SER A 264 -0.99 -14.76 2.84
CA SER A 264 -0.75 -15.25 4.20
C SER A 264 -1.03 -14.22 5.31
N ALA A 265 -1.46 -12.99 4.95
CA ALA A 265 -1.77 -11.97 5.95
C ALA A 265 -2.95 -12.40 6.82
N PRO A 266 -2.94 -12.08 8.12
CA PRO A 266 -4.12 -12.31 8.96
C PRO A 266 -5.34 -11.54 8.41
N PRO A 267 -6.54 -12.15 8.36
CA PRO A 267 -7.75 -11.49 7.86
C PRO A 267 -8.09 -10.18 8.60
N GLU A 268 -7.66 -10.05 9.84
CA GLU A 268 -7.81 -8.83 10.65
C GLU A 268 -7.09 -7.63 10.05
N TYR A 269 -6.08 -7.83 9.20
CA TYR A 269 -5.39 -6.73 8.51
C TYR A 269 -6.27 -6.05 7.45
N LEU A 270 -7.32 -6.73 6.99
CA LEU A 270 -8.33 -6.16 6.09
C LEU A 270 -9.64 -5.83 6.81
N GLY A 271 -10.10 -6.71 7.69
CA GLY A 271 -11.40 -6.58 8.33
C GLY A 271 -11.38 -5.91 9.71
N GLY A 272 -10.21 -5.67 10.28
CA GLY A 272 -10.01 -5.03 11.57
C GLY A 272 -9.05 -3.85 11.49
N TYR A 273 -8.75 -3.24 12.62
CA TYR A 273 -7.89 -2.04 12.71
C TYR A 273 -8.32 -0.97 11.71
N LEU A 274 -7.41 -0.47 10.88
CA LEU A 274 -7.68 0.42 9.75
C LEU A 274 -7.50 -0.27 8.37
N GLY A 275 -7.70 -1.59 8.33
CA GLY A 275 -7.83 -2.35 7.08
C GLY A 275 -9.01 -1.89 6.22
N PRO A 276 -10.22 -1.69 6.79
CA PRO A 276 -11.37 -1.16 6.06
C PRO A 276 -11.08 0.16 5.35
N PHE A 277 -10.34 1.07 5.98
CA PHE A 277 -9.91 2.32 5.35
C PHE A 277 -9.15 2.09 4.04
N ARG A 278 -8.18 1.14 4.04
CA ARG A 278 -7.39 0.84 2.82
C ARG A 278 -8.21 0.15 1.74
N LEU A 279 -9.16 -0.71 2.13
CA LEU A 279 -10.09 -1.33 1.20
C LEU A 279 -10.99 -0.31 0.51
N LEU A 280 -11.53 0.66 1.28
CA LEU A 280 -12.38 1.72 0.76
C LEU A 280 -11.65 2.69 -0.18
N LEU A 281 -10.32 2.74 -0.13
CA LEU A 281 -9.49 3.54 -1.02
C LEU A 281 -9.03 2.78 -2.28
N SER A 282 -9.45 1.54 -2.49
CA SER A 282 -8.88 0.66 -3.52
C SER A 282 -9.97 0.13 -4.45
N ASP A 283 -9.70 0.14 -5.74
CA ASP A 283 -10.55 -0.41 -6.79
C ASP A 283 -10.13 -1.85 -7.15
N LEU A 284 -8.85 -2.17 -6.92
CA LEU A 284 -8.30 -3.51 -7.16
C LEU A 284 -7.52 -3.99 -5.93
N VAL A 285 -7.74 -5.23 -5.52
CA VAL A 285 -6.94 -5.90 -4.47
C VAL A 285 -6.11 -7.00 -5.13
N VAL A 286 -4.78 -6.93 -4.98
CA VAL A 286 -3.86 -7.96 -5.47
C VAL A 286 -3.37 -8.78 -4.30
N PHE A 287 -3.85 -10.03 -4.20
CA PHE A 287 -3.34 -11.01 -3.25
C PHE A 287 -2.05 -11.62 -3.80
N THR A 288 -0.94 -11.44 -3.11
CA THR A 288 0.38 -11.90 -3.54
C THR A 288 0.84 -13.13 -2.76
N MET A 289 1.84 -13.85 -3.30
CA MET A 289 2.46 -15.02 -2.65
C MET A 289 1.43 -16.12 -2.34
N ALA A 290 0.56 -16.41 -3.29
CA ALA A 290 -0.55 -17.34 -3.11
C ALA A 290 -0.16 -18.83 -3.28
N ALA A 291 1.03 -19.16 -3.77
CA ALA A 291 1.52 -20.53 -3.92
C ALA A 291 2.46 -20.98 -2.79
N GLY A 292 2.60 -20.19 -1.73
CA GLY A 292 3.48 -20.53 -0.61
C GLY A 292 3.00 -21.75 0.18
N PRO A 293 3.94 -22.58 0.69
CA PRO A 293 3.62 -23.81 1.42
C PRO A 293 2.83 -23.59 2.72
N ASN A 294 2.78 -22.36 3.20
CA ASN A 294 2.05 -21.96 4.42
C ASN A 294 0.68 -21.31 4.12
N LEU A 295 0.29 -21.24 2.85
CA LEU A 295 -1.02 -20.72 2.49
C LEU A 295 -2.11 -21.73 2.83
N ARG A 296 -3.06 -21.29 3.66
CA ARG A 296 -4.30 -22.02 3.90
C ARG A 296 -5.40 -21.44 3.02
N ALA A 297 -6.09 -22.28 2.27
CA ALA A 297 -7.20 -21.85 1.40
C ALA A 297 -8.27 -21.06 2.19
N GLU A 298 -8.52 -21.47 3.45
CA GLU A 298 -9.44 -20.79 4.35
C GLU A 298 -9.02 -19.35 4.65
N ASN A 299 -7.68 -19.09 4.78
CA ASN A 299 -7.18 -17.75 5.02
C ASN A 299 -7.42 -16.82 3.83
N LEU A 300 -7.14 -17.30 2.62
CA LEU A 300 -7.41 -16.54 1.40
C LEU A 300 -8.91 -16.25 1.24
N SER A 301 -9.77 -17.27 1.47
CA SER A 301 -11.23 -17.08 1.43
C SER A 301 -11.71 -16.06 2.47
N ALA A 302 -11.13 -16.08 3.68
CA ALA A 302 -11.45 -15.10 4.72
C ALA A 302 -11.01 -13.67 4.32
N LEU A 303 -9.82 -13.51 3.71
CA LEU A 303 -9.36 -12.22 3.16
C LEU A 303 -10.29 -11.70 2.05
N GLN A 304 -10.68 -12.58 1.09
CA GLN A 304 -11.62 -12.24 0.01
C GLN A 304 -12.99 -11.80 0.56
N SER A 305 -13.47 -12.49 1.61
CA SER A 305 -14.72 -12.11 2.28
C SER A 305 -14.64 -10.73 2.93
N GLN A 306 -13.47 -10.31 3.43
CA GLN A 306 -13.30 -8.94 3.94
C GLN A 306 -13.34 -7.90 2.82
N VAL A 307 -12.79 -8.20 1.64
CA VAL A 307 -12.90 -7.28 0.48
C VAL A 307 -14.38 -7.07 0.14
N GLN A 308 -15.12 -8.13 -0.06
CA GLN A 308 -16.56 -8.06 -0.41
C GLN A 308 -17.40 -7.35 0.67
N ARG A 309 -17.06 -7.54 1.95
CA ARG A 309 -17.76 -6.90 3.07
C ARG A 309 -17.59 -5.38 3.10
N TRP A 310 -16.37 -4.87 2.82
CA TRP A 310 -16.04 -3.47 2.99
C TRP A 310 -16.07 -2.66 1.70
N ASN A 311 -15.82 -3.32 0.55
CA ASN A 311 -15.84 -2.69 -0.75
C ASN A 311 -16.28 -3.73 -1.80
N GLU A 312 -17.57 -3.85 -2.01
CA GLU A 312 -18.16 -4.82 -2.94
C GLU A 312 -17.82 -4.52 -4.41
N ASP A 313 -17.50 -3.27 -4.72
CA ASP A 313 -17.12 -2.83 -6.07
C ASP A 313 -15.65 -3.15 -6.38
N ALA A 314 -14.81 -3.37 -5.36
CA ALA A 314 -13.41 -3.68 -5.58
C ALA A 314 -13.22 -5.08 -6.17
N ARG A 315 -12.52 -5.15 -7.29
CA ARG A 315 -12.07 -6.43 -7.86
C ARG A 315 -10.91 -6.99 -7.05
N PHE A 316 -10.70 -8.30 -7.11
CA PHE A 316 -9.48 -8.90 -6.57
C PHE A 316 -8.89 -9.93 -7.53
N VAL A 317 -7.56 -10.00 -7.54
CA VAL A 317 -6.77 -10.99 -8.28
C VAL A 317 -5.83 -11.70 -7.31
N VAL A 318 -5.72 -13.02 -7.49
CA VAL A 318 -4.78 -13.85 -6.71
C VAL A 318 -3.53 -14.09 -7.55
N THR A 319 -2.34 -13.81 -6.99
CA THR A 319 -1.08 -13.89 -7.71
C THR A 319 0.01 -14.60 -6.89
N ASP A 320 1.00 -15.12 -7.59
CA ASP A 320 2.27 -15.55 -7.03
C ASP A 320 3.42 -14.78 -7.67
N PHE A 321 4.65 -15.02 -7.23
CA PHE A 321 5.82 -14.38 -7.81
C PHE A 321 6.68 -15.36 -8.60
N GLU A 322 7.12 -14.92 -9.77
CA GLU A 322 8.12 -15.58 -10.59
C GLU A 322 9.41 -14.74 -10.64
N PRO A 323 10.57 -15.36 -10.37
CA PRO A 323 11.85 -14.66 -10.51
C PRO A 323 12.17 -14.45 -11.99
N VAL A 324 12.40 -13.21 -12.41
CA VAL A 324 12.72 -12.85 -13.78
C VAL A 324 14.09 -12.17 -13.80
N PRO A 325 15.12 -12.79 -14.42
CA PRO A 325 16.42 -12.16 -14.65
C PRO A 325 16.30 -11.01 -15.65
N LEU A 326 17.04 -9.91 -15.42
CA LEU A 326 17.14 -8.76 -16.34
C LEU A 326 18.28 -8.91 -17.37
N GLY A 327 18.90 -10.09 -17.44
CA GLY A 327 19.96 -10.41 -18.39
C GLY A 327 19.96 -11.90 -18.74
N ASP A 328 20.75 -12.27 -19.76
CA ASP A 328 20.84 -13.67 -20.18
C ASP A 328 21.73 -14.48 -19.23
N ILE A 329 21.14 -15.51 -18.61
CA ILE A 329 21.81 -16.44 -17.69
C ILE A 329 21.75 -17.89 -18.17
N ARG A 330 21.25 -18.14 -19.38
CA ARG A 330 21.05 -19.48 -19.95
C ARG A 330 22.38 -20.23 -20.07
N GLY A 331 22.40 -21.47 -19.58
CA GLY A 331 23.57 -22.34 -19.61
C GLY A 331 24.68 -21.98 -18.62
N ARG A 332 24.49 -20.93 -17.82
CA ARG A 332 25.51 -20.42 -16.88
C ARG A 332 25.31 -20.95 -15.46
N THR A 333 26.38 -20.94 -14.68
CA THR A 333 26.34 -21.22 -13.24
C THR A 333 26.01 -19.94 -12.48
N VAL A 334 24.98 -20.00 -11.62
CA VAL A 334 24.38 -18.84 -10.94
C VAL A 334 24.43 -19.01 -9.44
N PHE A 335 24.82 -17.98 -8.70
CA PHE A 335 24.57 -17.85 -7.27
C PHE A 335 23.47 -16.81 -7.04
N LEU A 336 22.38 -17.23 -6.39
CA LEU A 336 21.22 -16.36 -6.13
C LEU A 336 21.34 -15.66 -4.78
N THR A 337 21.07 -14.34 -4.74
CA THR A 337 20.85 -13.61 -3.47
C THR A 337 19.49 -12.92 -3.45
N THR A 338 18.73 -13.14 -2.38
CA THR A 338 17.34 -12.66 -2.26
C THR A 338 16.99 -12.25 -0.83
N THR A 339 15.96 -11.44 -0.69
CA THR A 339 15.34 -11.12 0.61
C THR A 339 14.21 -12.08 0.98
N ALA A 340 13.88 -13.03 0.11
CA ALA A 340 12.85 -14.03 0.34
C ALA A 340 13.27 -15.00 1.47
N PRO A 341 12.33 -15.54 2.23
CA PRO A 341 12.60 -16.65 3.16
C PRO A 341 13.23 -17.86 2.46
N VAL A 342 14.01 -18.67 3.20
CA VAL A 342 14.78 -19.81 2.67
C VAL A 342 13.94 -20.74 1.79
N GLU A 343 12.72 -21.08 2.20
CA GLU A 343 11.84 -21.96 1.42
C GLU A 343 11.40 -21.32 0.09
N GLN A 344 11.13 -20.03 0.09
CA GLN A 344 10.81 -19.30 -1.15
C GLN A 344 12.05 -19.15 -2.04
N ALA A 345 13.23 -18.85 -1.47
CA ALA A 345 14.49 -18.82 -2.20
C ALA A 345 14.77 -20.16 -2.88
N ARG A 346 14.52 -21.28 -2.19
CA ARG A 346 14.62 -22.62 -2.76
C ARG A 346 13.64 -22.85 -3.93
N SER A 347 12.41 -22.36 -3.81
CA SER A 347 11.43 -22.41 -4.91
C SER A 347 11.86 -21.55 -6.10
N GLN A 348 12.45 -20.37 -5.83
CA GLN A 348 13.02 -19.53 -6.87
C GLN A 348 14.14 -20.21 -7.64
N THR A 349 15.05 -20.96 -6.95
CA THR A 349 16.13 -21.67 -7.65
C THR A 349 15.59 -22.71 -8.63
N ILE A 350 14.57 -23.48 -8.23
CA ILE A 350 13.94 -24.48 -9.09
C ILE A 350 13.31 -23.85 -10.32
N ARG A 351 12.59 -22.74 -10.15
CA ARG A 351 11.97 -22.00 -11.27
C ARG A 351 13.03 -21.41 -12.21
N LEU A 352 14.09 -20.80 -11.68
CA LEU A 352 15.17 -20.25 -12.49
C LEU A 352 15.85 -21.31 -13.36
N GLU A 353 16.10 -22.50 -12.82
CA GLU A 353 16.67 -23.61 -13.60
C GLU A 353 15.71 -24.08 -14.69
N ALA A 354 14.40 -24.16 -14.39
CA ALA A 354 13.40 -24.61 -15.35
C ALA A 354 13.14 -23.58 -16.45
N ASP A 355 12.96 -22.31 -16.08
CA ASP A 355 12.45 -21.28 -16.99
C ASP A 355 13.57 -20.50 -17.69
N ALA A 356 14.65 -20.18 -16.97
CA ALA A 356 15.79 -19.44 -17.51
C ALA A 356 16.92 -20.36 -18.03
N GLY A 357 16.86 -21.67 -17.76
CA GLY A 357 17.82 -22.65 -18.27
C GLY A 357 19.23 -22.47 -17.73
N CYS A 358 19.39 -21.91 -16.56
CA CYS A 358 20.67 -21.79 -15.83
C CYS A 358 20.91 -22.99 -14.91
N LYS A 359 22.09 -23.03 -14.27
CA LYS A 359 22.39 -23.96 -13.18
C LYS A 359 22.64 -23.17 -11.89
N VAL A 360 21.72 -23.26 -10.92
CA VAL A 360 21.90 -22.59 -9.63
C VAL A 360 22.80 -23.43 -8.73
N VAL A 361 24.02 -22.95 -8.46
CA VAL A 361 25.02 -23.65 -7.65
C VAL A 361 24.89 -23.38 -6.15
N GLY A 362 24.14 -22.35 -5.78
CA GLY A 362 23.84 -22.00 -4.41
C GLY A 362 22.99 -20.74 -4.30
N PHE A 363 22.53 -20.46 -3.10
CA PHE A 363 21.78 -19.23 -2.83
C PHE A 363 22.01 -18.70 -1.41
N SER A 364 21.79 -17.40 -1.21
CA SER A 364 21.67 -16.77 0.10
C SER A 364 20.30 -16.09 0.23
N ALA A 365 19.58 -16.41 1.29
CA ALA A 365 18.36 -15.73 1.70
C ALA A 365 18.64 -14.53 2.64
N ASN A 366 19.91 -14.19 2.82
CA ASN A 366 20.39 -13.21 3.79
C ASN A 366 20.68 -11.82 3.20
N LEU A 367 20.08 -11.48 2.06
CA LEU A 367 20.34 -10.19 1.39
C LEU A 367 20.05 -8.98 2.31
N SER A 368 19.19 -9.14 3.32
CA SER A 368 18.89 -8.12 4.32
C SER A 368 19.75 -8.19 5.60
N ASP A 369 20.65 -9.18 5.71
CA ASP A 369 21.63 -9.33 6.80
C ASP A 369 23.04 -9.30 6.23
N ARG A 370 23.73 -8.16 6.38
CA ARG A 370 25.05 -7.91 5.79
C ARG A 370 26.12 -8.92 6.23
N ALA A 371 26.12 -9.29 7.52
CA ALA A 371 27.13 -10.19 8.08
C ALA A 371 26.91 -11.64 7.57
N ALA A 372 25.69 -12.11 7.63
CA ALA A 372 25.32 -13.44 7.12
C ALA A 372 25.53 -13.52 5.59
N LEU A 373 25.11 -12.52 4.83
CA LEU A 373 25.33 -12.44 3.38
C LEU A 373 26.82 -12.50 3.02
N THR A 374 27.67 -11.73 3.73
CA THR A 374 29.12 -11.73 3.49
C THR A 374 29.69 -13.13 3.72
N GLN A 375 29.27 -13.82 4.79
CA GLN A 375 29.73 -15.18 5.08
C GLN A 375 29.25 -16.17 4.01
N ASP A 376 28.00 -16.08 3.57
CA ASP A 376 27.47 -16.94 2.52
C ASP A 376 28.23 -16.75 1.20
N LEU A 377 28.51 -15.52 0.82
CA LEU A 377 29.27 -15.21 -0.40
C LEU A 377 30.74 -15.64 -0.34
N VAL A 378 31.38 -15.60 0.85
CA VAL A 378 32.75 -16.10 1.05
C VAL A 378 32.79 -17.63 0.92
N THR A 379 31.78 -18.33 1.40
CA THR A 379 31.69 -19.79 1.34
C THR A 379 31.07 -20.31 0.07
N ALA A 380 30.50 -19.43 -0.76
CA ALA A 380 29.95 -19.79 -2.06
C ALA A 380 31.04 -20.39 -2.95
N GLY A 381 30.74 -21.49 -3.61
CA GLY A 381 31.60 -22.09 -4.63
C GLY A 381 31.78 -21.17 -5.84
N ASP A 382 32.37 -21.68 -6.91
CA ASP A 382 32.52 -20.94 -8.16
C ASP A 382 31.19 -20.77 -8.88
N TYR A 383 30.93 -19.56 -9.32
CA TYR A 383 29.78 -19.19 -10.15
C TYR A 383 30.16 -18.10 -11.16
N GLU A 384 29.54 -18.15 -12.32
CA GLU A 384 29.76 -17.17 -13.39
C GLU A 384 28.94 -15.90 -13.20
N VAL A 385 27.72 -16.04 -12.63
CA VAL A 385 26.77 -14.96 -12.44
C VAL A 385 26.30 -14.87 -11.01
N LEU A 386 26.41 -13.69 -10.42
CA LEU A 386 25.59 -13.32 -9.25
C LEU A 386 24.24 -12.81 -9.74
N LEU A 387 23.17 -13.54 -9.41
CA LEU A 387 21.80 -13.11 -9.63
C LEU A 387 21.23 -12.52 -8.35
N THR A 388 20.81 -11.25 -8.36
CA THR A 388 20.40 -10.55 -7.13
C THR A 388 19.21 -9.64 -7.33
N GLU A 389 18.36 -9.50 -6.31
CA GLU A 389 17.40 -8.40 -6.23
C GLU A 389 18.13 -7.08 -5.96
N LEU A 390 17.61 -5.95 -6.45
CA LEU A 390 18.14 -4.62 -6.09
C LEU A 390 17.56 -4.17 -4.75
N LYS A 391 17.92 -4.84 -3.66
CA LYS A 391 17.43 -4.59 -2.30
C LYS A 391 18.53 -4.68 -1.26
N ALA A 392 18.33 -3.99 -0.16
CA ALA A 392 19.16 -4.10 1.04
C ALA A 392 20.67 -4.00 0.75
N ALA A 393 21.44 -5.09 0.96
CA ALA A 393 22.88 -5.13 0.79
C ALA A 393 23.34 -5.61 -0.61
N ALA A 394 22.47 -5.53 -1.62
CA ALA A 394 22.76 -6.03 -2.97
C ALA A 394 23.97 -5.35 -3.58
N VAL A 395 24.00 -4.02 -3.60
CA VAL A 395 25.03 -3.26 -4.33
C VAL A 395 26.35 -3.22 -3.59
N ASP A 396 26.32 -2.79 -2.35
CA ASP A 396 27.52 -2.51 -1.56
C ASP A 396 28.19 -3.77 -0.97
N VAL A 397 27.49 -4.91 -0.93
CA VAL A 397 28.05 -6.20 -0.50
C VAL A 397 28.08 -7.19 -1.65
N ALA A 398 26.91 -7.61 -2.16
CA ALA A 398 26.84 -8.73 -3.09
C ALA A 398 27.48 -8.39 -4.46
N CYS A 399 27.09 -7.27 -5.08
CA CYS A 399 27.63 -6.87 -6.37
C CYS A 399 29.14 -6.61 -6.30
N ARG A 400 29.61 -5.93 -5.23
CA ARG A 400 31.04 -5.67 -5.05
C ARG A 400 31.84 -6.96 -4.95
N GLN A 401 31.43 -7.90 -4.10
CA GLN A 401 32.12 -9.19 -3.97
C GLN A 401 32.10 -10.01 -5.26
N ALA A 402 30.99 -10.02 -6.01
CA ALA A 402 30.91 -10.71 -7.29
C ALA A 402 31.92 -10.14 -8.32
N ILE A 403 31.99 -8.81 -8.42
CA ILE A 403 32.95 -8.14 -9.33
C ILE A 403 34.39 -8.40 -8.91
N ASP A 404 34.72 -8.34 -7.62
CA ASP A 404 36.08 -8.63 -7.10
C ASP A 404 36.51 -10.07 -7.40
N ARG A 405 35.54 -11.00 -7.57
CA ARG A 405 35.80 -12.39 -7.99
C ARG A 405 35.84 -12.57 -9.52
N GLY A 406 35.47 -11.56 -10.28
CA GLY A 406 35.36 -11.63 -11.74
C GLY A 406 34.06 -12.25 -12.24
N SER A 407 33.04 -12.39 -11.38
CA SER A 407 31.70 -12.84 -11.76
C SER A 407 30.87 -11.68 -12.32
N GLU A 408 30.00 -11.99 -13.27
CA GLU A 408 29.04 -11.02 -13.79
C GLU A 408 27.91 -10.81 -12.78
N VAL A 409 27.34 -9.59 -12.74
CA VAL A 409 26.16 -9.28 -11.94
C VAL A 409 24.96 -9.11 -12.84
N VAL A 410 23.92 -9.91 -12.59
CA VAL A 410 22.60 -9.77 -13.22
C VAL A 410 21.57 -9.48 -12.14
N PHE A 411 20.79 -8.42 -12.31
CA PHE A 411 19.67 -8.17 -11.44
C PHE A 411 18.47 -9.02 -11.81
N MET A 412 17.61 -9.30 -10.84
CA MET A 412 16.33 -9.95 -11.04
C MET A 412 15.24 -9.23 -10.27
N TYR A 413 14.01 -9.43 -10.70
CA TYR A 413 12.82 -9.00 -9.98
C TYR A 413 11.81 -10.15 -9.86
N ASN A 414 10.85 -9.98 -8.99
CA ASN A 414 9.75 -10.93 -8.82
C ASN A 414 8.53 -10.39 -9.57
N ARG A 415 8.17 -11.00 -10.70
CA ARG A 415 6.97 -10.67 -11.47
C ARG A 415 5.76 -11.30 -10.82
N ALA A 416 4.70 -10.52 -10.58
CA ALA A 416 3.43 -11.07 -10.15
C ALA A 416 2.73 -11.75 -11.33
N VAL A 417 2.29 -12.99 -11.11
CA VAL A 417 1.60 -13.81 -12.12
C VAL A 417 0.33 -14.41 -11.51
N ALA A 418 -0.76 -14.40 -12.26
CA ALA A 418 -1.99 -15.04 -11.84
C ALA A 418 -1.95 -16.52 -12.24
N PRO A 419 -2.26 -17.47 -11.33
CA PRO A 419 -2.40 -18.87 -11.68
C PRO A 419 -3.56 -19.05 -12.68
N GLU A 420 -3.35 -19.91 -13.69
CA GLU A 420 -4.38 -20.42 -14.61
C GLU A 420 -5.29 -19.34 -15.26
N GLY A 421 -4.69 -18.40 -16.04
CA GLY A 421 -5.43 -17.59 -17.01
C GLY A 421 -6.43 -16.59 -16.41
N ARG A 422 -6.38 -16.30 -15.13
CA ARG A 422 -7.02 -15.12 -14.55
C ARG A 422 -6.12 -13.93 -14.75
N ASP A 423 -6.56 -13.03 -15.59
CA ASP A 423 -5.71 -12.06 -16.23
C ASP A 423 -5.38 -10.89 -15.29
N LEU A 424 -4.23 -10.97 -14.58
CA LEU A 424 -3.67 -9.81 -13.89
C LEU A 424 -3.44 -8.67 -14.87
N ASP A 425 -2.95 -8.98 -16.09
CA ASP A 425 -2.67 -7.97 -17.11
C ASP A 425 -3.94 -7.26 -17.59
N GLU A 426 -5.08 -7.97 -17.66
CA GLU A 426 -6.38 -7.36 -17.94
C GLU A 426 -6.81 -6.43 -16.80
N ALA A 427 -6.73 -6.89 -15.55
CA ALA A 427 -7.08 -6.08 -14.38
C ALA A 427 -6.19 -4.83 -14.29
N LEU A 428 -4.90 -4.94 -14.62
CA LEU A 428 -3.98 -3.80 -14.64
C LEU A 428 -4.27 -2.82 -15.79
N ARG A 429 -4.70 -3.30 -16.96
CA ARG A 429 -5.16 -2.41 -18.05
C ARG A 429 -6.41 -1.63 -17.66
N GLU A 430 -7.40 -2.32 -17.13
CA GLU A 430 -8.67 -1.71 -16.71
C GLU A 430 -8.49 -0.66 -15.60
N ILE A 431 -7.58 -0.91 -14.63
CA ILE A 431 -7.32 0.06 -13.57
C ILE A 431 -6.58 1.31 -14.09
N CYS A 432 -5.71 1.16 -15.09
CA CYS A 432 -5.10 2.30 -15.77
C CYS A 432 -6.15 3.13 -16.53
N ASP A 433 -7.06 2.47 -17.25
CA ASP A 433 -8.16 3.13 -17.97
C ASP A 433 -9.09 3.85 -16.99
N LEU A 434 -9.41 3.22 -15.85
CA LEU A 434 -10.21 3.83 -14.80
C LEU A 434 -9.58 5.11 -14.25
N ALA A 435 -8.24 5.10 -14.03
CA ALA A 435 -7.52 6.29 -13.58
C ALA A 435 -7.63 7.43 -14.59
N VAL A 436 -7.50 7.14 -15.89
CA VAL A 436 -7.64 8.13 -16.97
C VAL A 436 -9.05 8.70 -17.05
N VAL A 437 -10.07 7.84 -16.97
CA VAL A 437 -11.49 8.27 -17.00
C VAL A 437 -11.79 9.20 -15.83
N ARG A 438 -11.50 8.78 -14.59
CA ARG A 438 -11.78 9.58 -13.40
C ARG A 438 -11.01 10.91 -13.36
N ALA A 439 -9.77 10.91 -13.88
CA ALA A 439 -9.00 12.15 -14.00
C ALA A 439 -9.64 13.14 -14.99
N SER A 440 -10.30 12.63 -16.04
CA SER A 440 -11.00 13.46 -17.03
C SER A 440 -12.30 14.06 -16.49
N ASP A 441 -12.88 13.46 -15.46
CA ASP A 441 -14.13 13.88 -14.84
C ASP A 441 -13.93 14.92 -13.71
N ARG A 442 -12.67 15.22 -13.33
CA ARG A 442 -12.29 16.24 -12.35
C ARG A 442 -12.18 17.60 -13.01
#